data_9935e967399e39a07b071b7f1ed2a84a
#
_entry.id   9935e967399e39a07b071b7f1ed2a84a
#
_cell.length_a   1.000
_cell.length_b   1.000
_cell.length_c   1.000
_cell.angle_alpha   90.00
_cell.angle_beta   90.00
_cell.angle_gamma   90.00
#
_symmetry.space_group_name_H-M   'P 1'
#
loop_
_entity.id
_entity.type
_entity.pdbx_description
1 polymer ?
#
loop_
_entity_poly.entity_id
_entity_poly.type
_entity_poly.pdbx_seq_one_letter_code
_entity_poly.pdbx_strand_id
1 'polypeptide(L)'
;MGSDTRHETATAVADHLERLGHTVVRCGAVGGVDTPWPEAADEVARLVAQRAVDTGVVCCWTGTGVSIAANKVPGIRAALCIDAETARGARRWNDANVLAIGLSNTDARSAERIVDAWLETRDVDPTEAENIERVARLEQRYTRRQR
;
A
#
# COMPACT_ATOMS: atom_id res chain seq x y z
N MET A 1 5.41 5.92 3.45
CA MET A 1 5.68 4.84 2.49
C MET A 1 6.92 4.06 2.88
N GLY A 2 7.05 2.79 2.47
CA GLY A 2 8.17 1.93 2.83
C GLY A 2 8.73 1.12 1.66
N SER A 3 10.03 0.81 1.73
CA SER A 3 10.71 -0.09 0.79
C SER A 3 11.83 -0.85 1.50
N ASP A 4 12.15 -2.04 0.97
CA ASP A 4 13.27 -2.86 1.46
C ASP A 4 14.58 -2.54 0.74
N THR A 5 14.50 -1.87 -0.38
CA THR A 5 15.62 -1.59 -1.28
C THR A 5 15.67 -0.11 -1.62
N ARG A 6 16.87 0.45 -1.66
CA ARG A 6 17.13 1.77 -2.23
C ARG A 6 16.99 1.67 -3.74
N HIS A 7 15.96 2.32 -4.29
CA HIS A 7 15.66 2.28 -5.71
C HIS A 7 15.12 3.63 -6.17
N GLU A 8 15.52 4.03 -7.37
CA GLU A 8 15.12 5.31 -7.95
C GLU A 8 13.59 5.49 -8.01
N THR A 9 12.85 4.44 -8.39
CA THR A 9 11.39 4.46 -8.44
C THR A 9 10.79 4.69 -7.05
N ALA A 10 11.29 4.03 -6.00
CA ALA A 10 10.80 4.22 -4.64
C ALA A 10 11.05 5.66 -4.14
N THR A 11 12.24 6.19 -4.43
CA THR A 11 12.59 7.59 -4.11
C THR A 11 11.68 8.56 -4.89
N ALA A 12 11.49 8.34 -6.19
CA ALA A 12 10.63 9.17 -7.03
C ALA A 12 9.18 9.21 -6.52
N VAL A 13 8.63 8.06 -6.07
CA VAL A 13 7.30 8.00 -5.46
C VAL A 13 7.23 8.84 -4.18
N ALA A 14 8.22 8.73 -3.29
CA ALA A 14 8.23 9.52 -2.05
C ALA A 14 8.30 11.03 -2.34
N ASP A 15 9.19 11.42 -3.26
CA ASP A 15 9.35 12.82 -3.66
C ASP A 15 8.11 13.35 -4.38
N HIS A 16 7.44 12.50 -5.19
CA HIS A 16 6.18 12.85 -5.86
C HIS A 16 5.06 13.13 -4.85
N LEU A 17 4.90 12.27 -3.85
CA LEU A 17 3.94 12.48 -2.76
C LEU A 17 4.19 13.82 -2.03
N GLU A 18 5.45 14.15 -1.74
CA GLU A 18 5.82 15.42 -1.11
C GLU A 18 5.53 16.62 -2.02
N ARG A 19 5.82 16.51 -3.33
CA ARG A 19 5.47 17.55 -4.33
C ARG A 19 3.96 17.79 -4.43
N LEU A 20 3.15 16.75 -4.22
CA LEU A 20 1.69 16.86 -4.14
C LEU A 20 1.18 17.48 -2.83
N GLY A 21 2.07 17.81 -1.89
CA GLY A 21 1.75 18.43 -0.61
C GLY A 21 1.42 17.47 0.52
N HIS A 22 1.70 16.18 0.35
CA HIS A 22 1.50 15.19 1.41
C HIS A 22 2.67 15.19 2.40
N THR A 23 2.37 14.97 3.68
CA THR A 23 3.38 14.64 4.68
C THR A 23 3.73 13.16 4.58
N VAL A 24 4.97 12.84 4.22
CA VAL A 24 5.41 11.46 3.96
C VAL A 24 6.24 10.94 5.13
N VAL A 25 5.76 9.88 5.80
CA VAL A 25 6.58 9.08 6.71
C VAL A 25 7.33 8.06 5.85
N ARG A 26 8.65 8.15 5.81
CA ARG A 26 9.53 7.27 5.02
C ARG A 26 10.05 6.15 5.93
N CYS A 27 9.73 4.89 5.58
CA CYS A 27 10.07 3.67 6.33
C CYS A 27 11.05 2.79 5.54
N GLY A 28 11.90 2.06 6.23
CA GLY A 28 12.86 1.15 5.60
C GLY A 28 13.87 1.89 4.72
N ALA A 29 14.29 1.27 3.61
CA ALA A 29 15.38 1.76 2.77
C ALA A 29 15.12 3.14 2.14
N VAL A 30 13.88 3.47 1.80
CA VAL A 30 13.50 4.81 1.33
C VAL A 30 13.62 5.87 2.43
N GLY A 31 13.56 5.47 3.68
CA GLY A 31 13.84 6.28 4.87
C GLY A 31 15.32 6.28 5.30
N GLY A 32 16.18 5.57 4.58
CA GLY A 32 17.62 5.51 4.85
C GLY A 32 18.07 4.34 5.72
N VAL A 33 17.16 3.46 6.14
CA VAL A 33 17.44 2.28 6.98
C VAL A 33 17.20 1.01 6.20
N ASP A 34 18.23 0.22 5.96
CA ASP A 34 18.08 -1.09 5.31
C ASP A 34 17.22 -2.01 6.19
N THR A 35 16.11 -2.46 5.64
CA THR A 35 15.08 -3.18 6.38
C THR A 35 14.55 -4.32 5.50
N PRO A 36 14.43 -5.55 6.00
CA PRO A 36 13.80 -6.63 5.25
C PRO A 36 12.38 -6.26 4.79
N TRP A 37 11.95 -6.78 3.64
CA TRP A 37 10.65 -6.43 3.05
C TRP A 37 9.45 -6.71 3.97
N PRO A 38 9.43 -7.79 4.82
CA PRO A 38 8.30 -8.00 5.73
C PRO A 38 8.17 -6.91 6.77
N GLU A 39 9.30 -6.48 7.35
CA GLU A 39 9.35 -5.45 8.39
C GLU A 39 9.04 -4.06 7.82
N ALA A 40 9.54 -3.75 6.62
CA ALA A 40 9.20 -2.50 5.93
C ALA A 40 7.70 -2.40 5.63
N ALA A 41 7.08 -3.51 5.22
CA ALA A 41 5.65 -3.58 4.98
C ALA A 41 4.83 -3.51 6.28
N ASP A 42 5.26 -4.20 7.35
CA ASP A 42 4.63 -4.17 8.67
C ASP A 42 4.62 -2.76 9.26
N GLU A 43 5.73 -2.04 9.18
CA GLU A 43 5.84 -0.68 9.69
C GLU A 43 4.81 0.25 9.04
N VAL A 44 4.70 0.25 7.71
CA VAL A 44 3.71 1.04 6.98
C VAL A 44 2.29 0.58 7.30
N ALA A 45 2.04 -0.73 7.31
CA ALA A 45 0.74 -1.31 7.57
C ALA A 45 0.22 -0.94 8.97
N ARG A 46 1.09 -0.98 9.99
CA ARG A 46 0.72 -0.56 11.36
C ARG A 46 0.37 0.92 11.44
N LEU A 47 1.11 1.79 10.76
CA LEU A 47 0.80 3.22 10.72
C LEU A 47 -0.60 3.48 10.12
N VAL A 48 -0.97 2.75 9.07
CA VAL A 48 -2.31 2.83 8.46
C VAL A 48 -3.38 2.26 9.40
N ALA A 49 -3.14 1.07 9.97
CA ALA A 49 -4.09 0.41 10.89
C ALA A 49 -4.37 1.25 12.15
N GLN A 50 -3.36 1.96 12.66
CA GLN A 50 -3.46 2.86 13.81
C GLN A 50 -4.03 4.24 13.43
N ARG A 51 -4.34 4.47 12.16
CA ARG A 51 -4.78 5.79 11.64
C ARG A 51 -3.79 6.93 11.90
N ALA A 52 -2.52 6.61 12.05
CA ALA A 52 -1.44 7.60 12.13
C ALA A 52 -1.14 8.23 10.76
N VAL A 53 -1.50 7.55 9.69
CA VAL A 53 -1.48 8.03 8.31
C VAL A 53 -2.76 7.57 7.59
N ASP A 54 -3.16 8.30 6.54
CA ASP A 54 -4.41 8.03 5.82
C ASP A 54 -4.31 6.81 4.89
N THR A 55 -3.14 6.59 4.30
CA THR A 55 -2.89 5.49 3.36
C THR A 55 -1.41 5.14 3.33
N GLY A 56 -1.09 3.94 2.86
CA GLY A 56 0.28 3.46 2.74
C GLY A 56 0.70 3.16 1.30
N VAL A 57 1.99 3.27 1.02
CA VAL A 57 2.63 2.76 -0.19
C VAL A 57 3.81 1.89 0.22
N VAL A 58 3.89 0.67 -0.29
CA VAL A 58 4.96 -0.28 -0.01
C VAL A 58 5.57 -0.79 -1.31
N CYS A 59 6.89 -0.86 -1.35
CA CYS A 59 7.64 -1.29 -2.54
C CYS A 59 8.64 -2.38 -2.17
N CYS A 60 8.74 -3.40 -3.02
CA CYS A 60 9.87 -4.34 -3.06
C CYS A 60 10.11 -4.75 -4.52
N TRP A 61 11.07 -5.65 -4.76
CA TRP A 61 11.45 -6.01 -6.13
C TRP A 61 10.25 -6.40 -7.01
N THR A 62 9.38 -7.30 -6.54
CA THR A 62 8.18 -7.75 -7.27
C THR A 62 6.88 -7.10 -6.79
N GLY A 63 6.87 -6.45 -5.62
CA GLY A 63 5.66 -5.94 -4.97
C GLY A 63 4.81 -7.02 -4.29
N THR A 64 5.03 -8.29 -4.62
CA THR A 64 4.23 -9.41 -4.08
C THR A 64 4.49 -9.63 -2.60
N GLY A 65 5.77 -9.65 -2.18
CA GLY A 65 6.15 -9.89 -0.79
C GLY A 65 5.58 -8.83 0.15
N VAL A 66 5.78 -7.56 -0.15
CA VAL A 66 5.25 -6.45 0.68
C VAL A 66 3.72 -6.42 0.71
N SER A 67 3.05 -6.82 -0.39
CA SER A 67 1.59 -6.96 -0.42
C SER A 67 1.11 -8.06 0.53
N ILE A 68 1.75 -9.23 0.49
CA ILE A 68 1.45 -10.36 1.38
C ILE A 68 1.66 -9.96 2.84
N ALA A 69 2.83 -9.38 3.16
CA ALA A 69 3.17 -8.99 4.53
C ALA A 69 2.21 -7.94 5.09
N ALA A 70 1.95 -6.87 4.35
CA ALA A 70 1.02 -5.84 4.77
C ALA A 70 -0.38 -6.40 5.08
N ASN A 71 -0.87 -7.34 4.27
CA ASN A 71 -2.17 -8.01 4.49
C ASN A 71 -2.21 -8.94 5.72
N LYS A 72 -1.10 -9.15 6.42
CA LYS A 72 -1.10 -9.87 7.71
C LYS A 72 -1.49 -8.97 8.89
N VAL A 73 -1.46 -7.66 8.70
CA VAL A 73 -1.86 -6.69 9.72
C VAL A 73 -3.38 -6.50 9.67
N PRO A 74 -4.12 -6.72 10.78
CA PRO A 74 -5.56 -6.55 10.81
C PRO A 74 -6.00 -5.14 10.36
N GLY A 75 -7.06 -5.08 9.55
CA GLY A 75 -7.58 -3.83 8.98
C GLY A 75 -6.86 -3.36 7.73
N ILE A 76 -5.85 -4.08 7.24
CA ILE A 76 -5.12 -3.73 6.01
C ILE A 76 -5.69 -4.50 4.82
N ARG A 77 -5.90 -3.76 3.75
CA ARG A 77 -6.24 -4.25 2.42
C ARG A 77 -5.19 -3.71 1.45
N ALA A 78 -4.06 -4.43 1.38
CA ALA A 78 -2.95 -4.09 0.50
C ALA A 78 -3.20 -4.68 -0.90
N ALA A 79 -3.09 -3.85 -1.92
CA ALA A 79 -3.29 -4.22 -3.31
C ALA A 79 -2.00 -4.01 -4.12
N LEU A 80 -1.52 -5.07 -4.76
CA LEU A 80 -0.45 -4.97 -5.76
C LEU A 80 -1.04 -4.40 -7.05
N CYS A 81 -0.59 -3.21 -7.42
CA CYS A 81 -1.04 -2.51 -8.62
C CYS A 81 0.10 -2.36 -9.62
N ILE A 82 -0.18 -2.76 -10.86
CA ILE A 82 0.80 -2.72 -11.97
C ILE A 82 0.58 -1.52 -12.90
N ASP A 83 -0.57 -0.87 -12.78
CA ASP A 83 -0.98 0.28 -13.57
C ASP A 83 -2.00 1.16 -12.82
N ALA A 84 -2.30 2.30 -13.39
CA ALA A 84 -3.25 3.26 -12.83
C ALA A 84 -4.69 2.71 -12.75
N GLU A 85 -5.08 1.86 -13.70
CA GLU A 85 -6.44 1.27 -13.72
C GLU A 85 -6.63 0.28 -12.57
N THR A 86 -5.65 -0.59 -12.34
CA THR A 86 -5.65 -1.50 -11.18
C THR A 86 -5.68 -0.72 -9.86
N ALA A 87 -4.96 0.40 -9.77
CA ALA A 87 -4.97 1.23 -8.57
C ALA A 87 -6.35 1.87 -8.32
N ARG A 88 -7.01 2.38 -9.37
CA ARG A 88 -8.40 2.88 -9.27
C ARG A 88 -9.35 1.79 -8.83
N GLY A 89 -9.26 0.61 -9.44
CA GLY A 89 -10.11 -0.54 -9.09
C GLY A 89 -9.92 -0.98 -7.64
N ALA A 90 -8.68 -1.07 -7.17
CA ALA A 90 -8.37 -1.44 -5.80
C ALA A 90 -9.00 -0.48 -4.78
N ARG A 91 -8.94 0.82 -5.05
CA ARG A 91 -9.58 1.84 -4.21
C ARG A 91 -11.10 1.76 -4.29
N ARG A 92 -11.64 1.76 -5.51
CA ARG A 92 -13.07 1.89 -5.78
C ARG A 92 -13.86 0.64 -5.37
N TRP A 93 -13.33 -0.56 -5.66
CA TRP A 93 -14.08 -1.80 -5.49
C TRP A 93 -13.69 -2.60 -4.26
N ASN A 94 -12.49 -2.37 -3.71
CA ASN A 94 -11.99 -3.15 -2.59
C ASN A 94 -11.72 -2.33 -1.34
N ASP A 95 -11.89 -1.01 -1.39
CA ASP A 95 -11.51 -0.08 -0.32
C ASP A 95 -10.07 -0.34 0.16
N ALA A 96 -9.16 -0.59 -0.80
CA ALA A 96 -7.77 -0.86 -0.48
C ALA A 96 -7.13 0.38 0.16
N ASN A 97 -6.34 0.18 1.22
CA ASN A 97 -5.73 1.24 2.02
C ASN A 97 -4.20 1.24 2.01
N VAL A 98 -3.59 0.20 1.42
CA VAL A 98 -2.15 0.13 1.16
C VAL A 98 -1.92 -0.26 -0.29
N LEU A 99 -1.16 0.58 -1.01
CA LEU A 99 -0.72 0.33 -2.37
C LEU A 99 0.61 -0.42 -2.35
N ALA A 100 0.73 -1.52 -3.06
CA ALA A 100 2.00 -2.22 -3.27
C ALA A 100 2.46 -2.08 -4.72
N ILE A 101 3.76 -1.79 -4.93
CA ILE A 101 4.38 -1.58 -6.24
C ILE A 101 5.62 -2.46 -6.37
N GLY A 102 5.75 -3.14 -7.52
CA GLY A 102 6.96 -3.89 -7.89
C GLY A 102 7.98 -3.00 -8.58
N LEU A 103 9.20 -2.94 -8.04
CA LEU A 103 10.28 -2.09 -8.56
C LEU A 103 10.93 -2.66 -9.83
N SER A 104 10.83 -4.00 -10.05
CA SER A 104 11.48 -4.68 -11.18
C SER A 104 10.86 -4.35 -12.54
N ASN A 105 9.62 -3.92 -12.56
CA ASN A 105 8.84 -3.74 -13.80
C ASN A 105 8.04 -2.43 -13.84
N THR A 106 8.29 -1.52 -12.89
CA THR A 106 7.62 -0.23 -12.83
C THR A 106 8.66 0.88 -12.75
N ASP A 107 8.77 1.67 -13.81
CA ASP A 107 9.62 2.85 -13.80
C ASP A 107 9.02 4.00 -12.96
N ALA A 108 9.82 5.00 -12.66
CA ALA A 108 9.41 6.13 -11.81
C ALA A 108 8.14 6.82 -12.34
N ARG A 109 8.06 7.09 -13.64
CA ARG A 109 6.91 7.78 -14.25
C ARG A 109 5.64 6.94 -14.19
N SER A 110 5.75 5.64 -14.38
CA SER A 110 4.61 4.71 -14.26
C SER A 110 4.16 4.60 -12.80
N ALA A 111 5.09 4.55 -11.85
CA ALA A 111 4.79 4.54 -10.43
C ALA A 111 4.08 5.83 -9.98
N GLU A 112 4.52 6.99 -10.43
CA GLU A 112 3.84 8.27 -10.17
C GLU A 112 2.39 8.26 -10.67
N ARG A 113 2.13 7.75 -11.89
CA ARG A 113 0.75 7.61 -12.42
C ARG A 113 -0.11 6.64 -11.61
N ILE A 114 0.47 5.55 -11.11
CA ILE A 114 -0.22 4.61 -10.21
C ILE A 114 -0.62 5.32 -8.92
N VAL A 115 0.31 6.07 -8.32
CA VAL A 115 0.08 6.84 -7.11
C VAL A 115 -0.97 7.93 -7.31
N ASP A 116 -0.92 8.67 -8.42
CA ASP A 116 -1.94 9.67 -8.76
C ASP A 116 -3.34 9.05 -8.81
N ALA A 117 -3.49 7.95 -9.55
CA ALA A 117 -4.75 7.22 -9.66
C ALA A 117 -5.26 6.71 -8.30
N TRP A 118 -4.34 6.25 -7.44
CA TRP A 118 -4.64 5.83 -6.08
C TRP A 118 -5.18 6.97 -5.21
N LEU A 119 -4.53 8.14 -5.25
CA LEU A 119 -4.89 9.29 -4.43
C LEU A 119 -6.15 10.01 -4.93
N GLU A 120 -6.36 10.04 -6.25
CA GLU A 120 -7.55 10.65 -6.88
C GLU A 120 -8.82 9.84 -6.61
N THR A 121 -8.71 8.51 -6.46
CA THR A 121 -9.84 7.63 -6.24
C THR A 121 -10.16 7.54 -4.75
N ARG A 122 -11.13 8.33 -4.29
CA ARG A 122 -11.50 8.43 -2.87
C ARG A 122 -12.79 7.70 -2.54
N ASP A 123 -13.70 7.60 -3.51
CA ASP A 123 -15.03 7.06 -3.27
C ASP A 123 -15.07 5.56 -3.61
N VAL A 124 -15.55 4.80 -2.65
CA VAL A 124 -15.84 3.37 -2.81
C VAL A 124 -17.17 3.21 -3.54
N ASP A 125 -17.24 2.26 -4.46
CA ASP A 125 -18.48 1.92 -5.15
C ASP A 125 -19.49 1.34 -4.14
N PRO A 126 -20.65 1.96 -3.93
CA PRO A 126 -21.63 1.48 -2.97
C PRO A 126 -22.13 0.05 -3.24
N THR A 127 -22.06 -0.41 -4.50
CA THR A 127 -22.46 -1.77 -4.86
C THR A 127 -21.53 -2.84 -4.32
N GLU A 128 -20.30 -2.47 -3.95
CA GLU A 128 -19.28 -3.35 -3.37
C GLU A 128 -19.27 -3.35 -1.83
N ALA A 129 -20.07 -2.52 -1.18
CA ALA A 129 -20.04 -2.37 0.29
C ALA A 129 -20.21 -3.71 1.03
N GLU A 130 -21.12 -4.57 0.57
CA GLU A 130 -21.35 -5.88 1.19
C GLU A 130 -20.13 -6.82 1.00
N ASN A 131 -19.49 -6.80 -0.15
CA ASN A 131 -18.29 -7.61 -0.41
C ASN A 131 -17.11 -7.16 0.45
N ILE A 132 -16.91 -5.87 0.59
CA ILE A 132 -15.87 -5.29 1.46
C ILE A 132 -16.12 -5.69 2.93
N GLU A 133 -17.36 -5.64 3.38
CA GLU A 133 -17.72 -6.09 4.73
C GLU A 133 -17.49 -7.60 4.92
N ARG A 134 -17.73 -8.40 3.90
CA ARG A 134 -17.42 -9.85 3.94
C ARG A 134 -15.92 -10.11 4.13
N VAL A 135 -15.04 -9.32 3.52
CA VAL A 135 -13.58 -9.40 3.73
C VAL A 135 -13.24 -9.10 5.20
N ALA A 136 -13.82 -8.06 5.79
CA ALA A 136 -13.62 -7.75 7.20
C ALA A 136 -14.10 -8.88 8.13
N ARG A 137 -15.24 -9.51 7.82
CA ARG A 137 -15.75 -10.68 8.57
C ARG A 137 -14.83 -11.90 8.45
N LEU A 138 -14.23 -12.13 7.28
CA LEU A 138 -13.22 -13.20 7.10
C LEU A 138 -12.02 -12.98 8.01
N GLU A 139 -11.47 -11.78 8.03
CA GLU A 139 -10.35 -11.42 8.91
C GLU A 139 -10.68 -11.70 10.38
N GLN A 140 -11.82 -11.20 10.88
CA GLN A 140 -12.24 -11.41 12.25
C GLN A 140 -12.40 -12.89 12.62
N ARG A 141 -12.92 -13.71 11.69
CA ARG A 141 -13.10 -15.16 11.89
C ARG A 141 -11.78 -15.86 12.14
N TYR A 142 -10.75 -15.52 11.39
CA TYR A 142 -9.47 -16.21 11.46
C TYR A 142 -8.53 -15.63 12.53
N THR A 143 -8.61 -14.34 12.83
CA THR A 143 -7.87 -13.72 13.93
C THR A 143 -8.32 -14.25 15.31
N ARG A 144 -9.63 -14.47 15.49
CA ARG A 144 -10.17 -15.02 16.77
C ARG A 144 -9.79 -16.48 17.03
N ARG A 145 -9.47 -17.27 16.00
CA ARG A 145 -9.08 -18.68 16.16
C ARG A 145 -7.65 -18.87 16.64
N GLN A 146 -6.84 -17.83 16.66
CA GLN A 146 -5.44 -17.86 17.08
C GLN A 146 -5.25 -17.43 18.56
N ARG A 147 -6.32 -17.12 19.25
CA ARG A 147 -6.37 -16.84 20.69
C ARG A 147 -7.00 -18.01 21.44
#